data_911bd8c561522cb2b46677bcfb80b19b
#
_entry.id   911bd8c561522cb2b46677bcfb80b19b
#
_cell.length_a   1.000
_cell.length_b   1.000
_cell.length_c   1.000
_cell.angle_alpha   90.00
_cell.angle_beta   90.00
_cell.angle_gamma   90.00
#
_symmetry.space_group_name_H-M   'P 1'
#
loop_
_entity.id
_entity.type
_entity.pdbx_description
1 polymer ?
#
loop_
_entity_poly.entity_id
_entity_poly.type
_entity_poly.pdbx_seq_one_letter_code
_entity_poly.pdbx_strand_id
1 'polypeptide(L)'
;MTEYSDIYYNSSDGLRLYARDYAHPTPRATVLCMHGLSRNSADFAKLCTTLHDGYRLISVDQRGRGLSAYDPDPSNYNPLVYVRDMLTLLDHLGIGRVAAIGTSMGGVIGMLMAASAPDRFLGVVLNDIGPVIDPTGIERIRSYFGQLPAVSTWQEAAAQVRSTNAIAFADYREDDWLTFARNTYRENAVGVPVLAHDPAIAQSLRPTSAPVDLWSAFDAMTGIPMLVVRGATSDILAPECVVEMRRRRPDLTVVEVRNRGHAPMLDETVATAAIRLFLEGLDAE
;
A
#
# COMPACT_ATOMS: atom_id res chain seq x y z
N MET A 1 18.31 -7.79 -7.70
CA MET A 1 17.41 -7.11 -6.74
C MET A 1 18.26 -6.20 -5.90
N THR A 2 17.82 -4.97 -5.67
CA THR A 2 18.51 -4.04 -4.76
C THR A 2 18.49 -4.62 -3.34
N GLU A 3 19.63 -4.58 -2.66
CA GLU A 3 19.72 -5.04 -1.27
C GLU A 3 18.95 -4.10 -0.35
N TYR A 4 18.37 -4.66 0.70
CA TYR A 4 17.70 -3.90 1.77
C TYR A 4 18.15 -4.44 3.13
N SER A 5 18.05 -3.62 4.14
CA SER A 5 18.23 -4.01 5.53
C SER A 5 16.89 -4.24 6.21
N ASP A 6 16.82 -5.25 7.05
CA ASP A 6 15.66 -5.51 7.89
C ASP A 6 15.62 -4.53 9.06
N ILE A 7 14.52 -3.81 9.19
CA ILE A 7 14.24 -2.94 10.34
C ILE A 7 13.17 -3.58 11.20
N TYR A 8 13.43 -3.68 12.48
CA TYR A 8 12.43 -4.01 13.49
C TYR A 8 12.31 -2.86 14.48
N TYR A 9 11.08 -2.46 14.76
CA TYR A 9 10.79 -1.42 15.74
C TYR A 9 9.56 -1.82 16.56
N ASN A 10 9.33 -1.16 17.69
CA ASN A 10 8.14 -1.37 18.47
C ASN A 10 7.15 -0.20 18.21
N SER A 11 5.89 -0.55 17.97
CA SER A 11 4.78 0.41 17.97
C SER A 11 4.61 1.05 19.34
N SER A 12 3.80 2.10 19.42
CA SER A 12 3.53 2.81 20.70
C SER A 12 2.86 1.93 21.75
N ASP A 13 2.19 0.84 21.34
CA ASP A 13 1.56 -0.16 22.21
C ASP A 13 2.44 -1.43 22.39
N GLY A 14 3.71 -1.38 21.95
CA GLY A 14 4.72 -2.42 22.19
C GLY A 14 4.72 -3.57 21.20
N LEU A 15 3.90 -3.54 20.15
CA LEU A 15 3.90 -4.59 19.13
C LEU A 15 5.16 -4.49 18.25
N ARG A 16 5.87 -5.60 18.04
CA ARG A 16 7.05 -5.64 17.18
C ARG A 16 6.66 -5.58 15.71
N LEU A 17 7.06 -4.53 15.02
CA LEU A 17 6.77 -4.27 13.62
C LEU A 17 8.03 -4.33 12.75
N TYR A 18 7.84 -4.48 11.44
CA TYR A 18 8.90 -4.69 10.46
C TYR A 18 8.80 -3.73 9.29
N ALA A 19 9.95 -3.35 8.75
CA ALA A 19 10.09 -2.66 7.46
C ALA A 19 11.38 -3.09 6.74
N ARG A 20 11.40 -2.93 5.42
CA ARG A 20 12.60 -3.02 4.57
C ARG A 20 13.14 -1.62 4.32
N ASP A 21 14.42 -1.41 4.60
CA ASP A 21 15.12 -0.16 4.29
C ASP A 21 16.05 -0.37 3.09
N TYR A 22 15.69 0.21 1.98
CA TYR A 22 16.53 0.34 0.80
C TYR A 22 17.33 1.63 0.95
N ALA A 23 18.40 1.56 1.74
CA ALA A 23 19.23 2.71 2.10
C ALA A 23 19.96 3.30 0.90
N HIS A 24 20.03 4.63 0.83
CA HIS A 24 20.81 5.37 -0.17
C HIS A 24 21.78 6.33 0.53
N PRO A 25 23.06 6.43 0.12
CA PRO A 25 24.06 7.22 0.84
C PRO A 25 23.78 8.73 0.84
N THR A 26 23.16 9.25 -0.20
CA THR A 26 22.81 10.66 -0.37
C THR A 26 21.44 10.79 -1.03
N PRO A 27 20.34 10.39 -0.34
CA PRO A 27 19.03 10.37 -0.94
C PRO A 27 18.51 11.82 -1.14
N ARG A 28 17.84 12.07 -2.27
CA ARG A 28 17.09 13.31 -2.50
C ARG A 28 15.95 13.44 -1.51
N ALA A 29 15.26 12.32 -1.26
CA ALA A 29 14.21 12.22 -0.25
C ALA A 29 14.09 10.78 0.25
N THR A 30 13.40 10.61 1.38
CA THR A 30 12.93 9.29 1.83
C THR A 30 11.50 9.07 1.36
N VAL A 31 11.24 7.86 0.82
CA VAL A 31 9.92 7.43 0.33
C VAL A 31 9.38 6.33 1.24
N LEU A 32 8.22 6.55 1.85
CA LEU A 32 7.50 5.57 2.65
C LEU A 32 6.49 4.82 1.78
N CYS A 33 6.66 3.50 1.63
CA CYS A 33 5.80 2.64 0.83
C CYS A 33 4.88 1.80 1.73
N MET A 34 3.56 1.96 1.56
CA MET A 34 2.52 1.33 2.38
C MET A 34 1.60 0.48 1.52
N HIS A 35 1.54 -0.82 1.80
CA HIS A 35 0.81 -1.82 1.02
C HIS A 35 -0.71 -1.84 1.27
N GLY A 36 -1.44 -2.57 0.41
CA GLY A 36 -2.87 -2.84 0.52
C GLY A 36 -3.21 -3.84 1.65
N LEU A 37 -4.51 -4.09 1.85
CA LEU A 37 -5.07 -4.81 3.01
C LEU A 37 -4.41 -6.16 3.31
N SER A 38 -4.24 -7.02 2.30
CA SER A 38 -3.74 -8.39 2.41
C SER A 38 -2.28 -8.56 2.02
N ARG A 39 -1.59 -7.45 1.75
CA ARG A 39 -0.27 -7.44 1.16
C ARG A 39 0.81 -7.16 2.20
N ASN A 40 2.05 -6.99 1.77
CA ASN A 40 3.21 -6.73 2.62
C ASN A 40 4.28 -5.94 1.84
N SER A 41 5.40 -5.68 2.46
CA SER A 41 6.52 -4.91 1.90
C SER A 41 7.10 -5.44 0.59
N ALA A 42 6.91 -6.72 0.28
CA ALA A 42 7.43 -7.32 -0.95
C ALA A 42 6.80 -6.74 -2.23
N ASP A 43 5.59 -6.18 -2.13
CA ASP A 43 4.90 -5.58 -3.28
C ASP A 43 5.68 -4.43 -3.91
N PHE A 44 6.44 -3.71 -3.13
CA PHE A 44 7.21 -2.56 -3.61
C PHE A 44 8.63 -2.90 -4.08
N ALA A 45 9.05 -4.17 -4.06
CA ALA A 45 10.43 -4.55 -4.36
C ALA A 45 10.92 -4.07 -5.73
N LYS A 46 10.09 -4.17 -6.78
CA LYS A 46 10.41 -3.67 -8.13
C LYS A 46 10.47 -2.14 -8.16
N LEU A 47 9.49 -1.46 -7.58
CA LEU A 47 9.47 -0.01 -7.48
C LEU A 47 10.69 0.50 -6.71
N CYS A 48 11.02 -0.12 -5.58
CA CYS A 48 12.21 0.21 -4.79
C CYS A 48 13.49 0.06 -5.61
N THR A 49 13.63 -1.04 -6.37
CA THR A 49 14.78 -1.22 -7.26
C THR A 49 14.87 -0.11 -8.32
N THR A 50 13.73 0.31 -8.88
CA THR A 50 13.68 1.33 -9.93
C THR A 50 14.02 2.73 -9.40
N LEU A 51 13.61 3.07 -8.17
CA LEU A 51 13.79 4.41 -7.59
C LEU A 51 15.04 4.55 -6.71
N HIS A 52 15.74 3.44 -6.43
CA HIS A 52 16.89 3.44 -5.52
C HIS A 52 18.08 4.28 -6.01
N ASP A 53 18.13 4.62 -7.28
CA ASP A 53 19.18 5.47 -7.86
C ASP A 53 19.17 6.93 -7.37
N GLY A 54 18.12 7.36 -6.66
CA GLY A 54 18.00 8.71 -6.13
C GLY A 54 17.34 8.83 -4.76
N TYR A 55 16.69 7.77 -4.27
CA TYR A 55 15.84 7.82 -3.09
C TYR A 55 16.16 6.71 -2.09
N ARG A 56 16.01 7.01 -0.79
CA ARG A 56 15.90 5.98 0.24
C ARG A 56 14.44 5.52 0.30
N LEU A 57 14.19 4.21 0.24
CA LEU A 57 12.81 3.70 0.30
C LEU A 57 12.62 2.82 1.53
N ILE A 58 11.56 3.10 2.27
CA ILE A 58 11.13 2.31 3.43
C ILE A 58 9.83 1.62 3.04
N SER A 59 9.88 0.30 2.87
CA SER A 59 8.70 -0.52 2.56
C SER A 59 8.27 -1.29 3.80
N VAL A 60 7.06 -1.01 4.29
CA VAL A 60 6.59 -1.49 5.59
C VAL A 60 5.77 -2.77 5.48
N ASP A 61 5.81 -3.59 6.53
CA ASP A 61 4.77 -4.56 6.85
C ASP A 61 3.87 -3.95 7.93
N GLN A 62 2.62 -3.64 7.60
CA GLN A 62 1.65 -3.21 8.61
C GLN A 62 1.43 -4.31 9.64
N ARG A 63 1.03 -3.95 10.89
CA ARG A 63 0.73 -4.96 11.93
C ARG A 63 -0.14 -6.09 11.39
N GLY A 64 0.19 -7.32 11.73
CA GLY A 64 -0.51 -8.52 11.25
C GLY A 64 -0.19 -8.94 9.82
N ARG A 65 0.80 -8.36 9.14
CA ARG A 65 1.23 -8.73 7.78
C ARG A 65 2.72 -8.97 7.73
N GLY A 66 3.14 -9.81 6.79
CA GLY A 66 4.54 -10.10 6.51
C GLY A 66 5.30 -10.60 7.73
N LEU A 67 6.33 -9.86 8.12
CA LEU A 67 7.18 -10.14 9.30
C LEU A 67 6.79 -9.32 10.54
N SER A 68 5.80 -8.42 10.43
CA SER A 68 5.22 -7.74 11.59
C SER A 68 4.40 -8.69 12.44
N ALA A 69 4.45 -8.52 13.75
CA ALA A 69 3.70 -9.34 14.69
C ALA A 69 2.19 -9.25 14.46
N TYR A 70 1.49 -10.33 14.74
CA TYR A 70 0.04 -10.36 14.80
C TYR A 70 -0.42 -9.70 16.09
N ASP A 71 -1.49 -8.90 16.00
CA ASP A 71 -2.04 -8.22 17.15
C ASP A 71 -2.97 -9.14 17.93
N PRO A 72 -2.79 -9.29 19.26
CA PRO A 72 -3.69 -10.09 20.07
C PRO A 72 -5.11 -9.49 20.15
N ASP A 73 -5.27 -8.19 19.88
CA ASP A 73 -6.56 -7.53 19.78
C ASP A 73 -6.88 -7.16 18.32
N PRO A 74 -7.78 -7.91 17.64
CA PRO A 74 -8.16 -7.63 16.25
C PRO A 74 -8.78 -6.24 16.03
N SER A 75 -9.26 -5.55 17.05
CA SER A 75 -9.79 -4.19 16.93
C SER A 75 -8.71 -3.16 16.55
N ASN A 76 -7.44 -3.50 16.77
CA ASN A 76 -6.30 -2.69 16.37
C ASN A 76 -5.98 -2.77 14.86
N TYR A 77 -6.62 -3.68 14.12
CA TYR A 77 -6.53 -3.70 12.66
C TYR A 77 -7.41 -2.61 12.03
N ASN A 78 -7.06 -1.36 12.28
CA ASN A 78 -7.80 -0.20 11.77
C ASN A 78 -6.83 0.92 11.31
N PRO A 79 -7.25 1.80 10.36
CA PRO A 79 -6.38 2.81 9.78
C PRO A 79 -5.77 3.80 10.77
N LEU A 80 -6.47 4.16 11.85
CA LEU A 80 -5.95 5.12 12.84
C LEU A 80 -4.80 4.54 13.67
N VAL A 81 -4.85 3.23 13.94
CA VAL A 81 -3.73 2.51 14.58
C VAL A 81 -2.54 2.44 13.62
N TYR A 82 -2.78 2.12 12.34
CA TYR A 82 -1.71 2.09 11.33
C TYR A 82 -1.04 3.46 11.13
N VAL A 83 -1.79 4.55 11.19
CA VAL A 83 -1.22 5.92 11.19
C VAL A 83 -0.22 6.10 12.33
N ARG A 84 -0.58 5.70 13.56
CA ARG A 84 0.32 5.79 14.72
C ARG A 84 1.58 4.93 14.53
N ASP A 85 1.42 3.71 13.99
CA ASP A 85 2.54 2.82 13.72
C ASP A 85 3.52 3.45 12.72
N MET A 86 3.01 4.09 11.67
CA MET A 86 3.86 4.74 10.65
C MET A 86 4.57 5.98 11.21
N LEU A 87 3.89 6.81 11.98
CA LEU A 87 4.54 7.96 12.64
C LEU A 87 5.61 7.50 13.62
N THR A 88 5.34 6.43 14.39
CA THR A 88 6.33 5.82 15.29
C THR A 88 7.55 5.29 14.52
N LEU A 89 7.36 4.68 13.34
CA LEU A 89 8.47 4.25 12.47
C LEU A 89 9.32 5.45 12.03
N LEU A 90 8.69 6.51 11.56
CA LEU A 90 9.42 7.70 11.11
C LEU A 90 10.24 8.32 12.24
N ASP A 91 9.67 8.38 13.45
CA ASP A 91 10.36 8.88 14.64
C ASP A 91 11.51 7.96 15.06
N HIS A 92 11.30 6.63 15.03
CA HIS A 92 12.33 5.62 15.31
C HIS A 92 13.54 5.75 14.35
N LEU A 93 13.29 6.09 13.09
CA LEU A 93 14.33 6.26 12.07
C LEU A 93 14.91 7.68 12.01
N GLY A 94 14.42 8.61 12.82
CA GLY A 94 14.83 10.03 12.79
C GLY A 94 14.46 10.73 11.48
N ILE A 95 13.39 10.27 10.79
CA ILE A 95 12.96 10.83 9.51
C ILE A 95 11.97 11.95 9.76
N GLY A 96 12.34 13.19 9.46
CA GLY A 96 11.49 14.37 9.63
C GLY A 96 10.36 14.46 8.62
N ARG A 97 10.67 14.30 7.33
CA ARG A 97 9.72 14.43 6.21
C ARG A 97 9.88 13.28 5.21
N VAL A 98 8.78 12.86 4.59
CA VAL A 98 8.74 11.77 3.59
C VAL A 98 7.85 12.11 2.41
N ALA A 99 8.14 11.54 1.23
CA ALA A 99 7.12 11.28 0.24
C ALA A 99 6.45 9.95 0.57
N ALA A 100 5.11 9.87 0.55
CA ALA A 100 4.40 8.64 0.83
C ALA A 100 3.83 8.03 -0.46
N ILE A 101 3.95 6.70 -0.61
CA ILE A 101 3.31 5.93 -1.68
C ILE A 101 2.42 4.89 -1.00
N GLY A 102 1.11 5.00 -1.17
CA GLY A 102 0.15 4.11 -0.54
C GLY A 102 -0.76 3.41 -1.54
N THR A 103 -0.79 2.08 -1.50
CA THR A 103 -1.71 1.28 -2.31
C THR A 103 -2.97 0.97 -1.51
N SER A 104 -4.16 1.31 -2.03
CA SER A 104 -5.43 0.94 -1.41
C SER A 104 -5.47 1.37 0.07
N MET A 105 -5.54 0.44 1.02
CA MET A 105 -5.43 0.71 2.47
C MET A 105 -4.22 1.60 2.80
N GLY A 106 -3.06 1.35 2.18
CA GLY A 106 -1.87 2.18 2.38
C GLY A 106 -2.08 3.63 1.96
N GLY A 107 -2.89 3.89 0.91
CA GLY A 107 -3.28 5.24 0.50
C GLY A 107 -4.25 5.89 1.49
N VAL A 108 -5.19 5.13 2.07
CA VAL A 108 -6.04 5.62 3.18
C VAL A 108 -5.18 6.04 4.37
N ILE A 109 -4.19 5.21 4.74
CA ILE A 109 -3.24 5.55 5.81
C ILE A 109 -2.49 6.84 5.44
N GLY A 110 -1.98 6.95 4.21
CA GLY A 110 -1.27 8.13 3.71
C GLY A 110 -2.11 9.42 3.78
N MET A 111 -3.38 9.36 3.38
CA MET A 111 -4.31 10.50 3.51
C MET A 111 -4.52 10.91 4.98
N LEU A 112 -4.77 9.94 5.86
CA LEU A 112 -5.00 10.22 7.28
C LEU A 112 -3.74 10.73 7.99
N MET A 113 -2.57 10.18 7.66
CA MET A 113 -1.28 10.68 8.17
C MET A 113 -1.04 12.12 7.73
N ALA A 114 -1.18 12.41 6.42
CA ALA A 114 -0.93 13.74 5.88
C ALA A 114 -1.92 14.78 6.40
N ALA A 115 -3.18 14.39 6.63
CA ALA A 115 -4.18 15.25 7.27
C ALA A 115 -3.86 15.55 8.74
N SER A 116 -3.28 14.58 9.47
CA SER A 116 -3.00 14.73 10.92
C SER A 116 -1.62 15.33 11.21
N ALA A 117 -0.67 15.21 10.30
CA ALA A 117 0.71 15.67 10.46
C ALA A 117 1.27 16.20 9.12
N PRO A 118 0.69 17.27 8.53
CA PRO A 118 1.02 17.74 7.18
C PRO A 118 2.50 18.11 7.02
N ASP A 119 3.13 18.63 8.04
CA ASP A 119 4.55 19.01 8.02
C ASP A 119 5.52 17.82 7.86
N ARG A 120 5.02 16.60 8.02
CA ARG A 120 5.81 15.36 7.83
C ARG A 120 5.85 14.90 6.36
N PHE A 121 5.17 15.61 5.44
CA PHE A 121 5.03 15.16 4.05
C PHE A 121 5.65 16.13 3.05
N LEU A 122 6.40 15.54 2.11
CA LEU A 122 6.86 16.20 0.89
C LEU A 122 5.80 16.09 -0.22
N GLY A 123 5.12 14.94 -0.29
CA GLY A 123 4.09 14.65 -1.27
C GLY A 123 3.47 13.28 -1.03
N VAL A 124 2.34 12.99 -1.67
CA VAL A 124 1.60 11.73 -1.51
C VAL A 124 1.21 11.13 -2.86
N VAL A 125 1.52 9.86 -3.06
CA VAL A 125 1.03 9.05 -4.18
C VAL A 125 -0.06 8.11 -3.68
N LEU A 126 -1.26 8.25 -4.22
CA LEU A 126 -2.41 7.39 -3.94
C LEU A 126 -2.54 6.37 -5.08
N ASN A 127 -2.20 5.12 -4.82
CA ASN A 127 -2.35 4.05 -5.78
C ASN A 127 -3.72 3.39 -5.64
N ASP A 128 -4.57 3.69 -6.59
CA ASP A 128 -5.89 3.14 -6.82
C ASP A 128 -6.86 3.25 -5.63
N ILE A 129 -6.84 4.40 -4.99
CA ILE A 129 -7.70 4.76 -3.86
C ILE A 129 -7.99 6.25 -3.87
N GLY A 130 -9.15 6.62 -3.35
CA GLY A 130 -9.57 7.99 -3.14
C GLY A 130 -10.50 8.12 -1.93
N PRO A 131 -11.07 9.31 -1.72
CA PRO A 131 -11.97 9.59 -0.59
C PRO A 131 -13.29 8.82 -0.61
N VAL A 132 -13.70 8.31 -1.78
CA VAL A 132 -14.86 7.41 -1.92
C VAL A 132 -14.38 6.07 -2.43
N ILE A 133 -14.70 5.03 -1.70
CA ILE A 133 -14.39 3.65 -2.04
C ILE A 133 -15.65 3.03 -2.63
N ASP A 134 -15.57 2.52 -3.87
CA ASP A 134 -16.71 1.88 -4.52
C ASP A 134 -17.12 0.62 -3.74
N PRO A 135 -18.38 0.48 -3.34
CA PRO A 135 -18.86 -0.67 -2.60
C PRO A 135 -18.70 -1.98 -3.38
N THR A 136 -18.73 -1.96 -4.71
CA THR A 136 -18.59 -3.15 -5.56
C THR A 136 -17.27 -3.88 -5.30
N GLY A 137 -16.16 -3.14 -5.28
CA GLY A 137 -14.85 -3.71 -5.01
C GLY A 137 -14.69 -4.18 -3.56
N ILE A 138 -15.28 -3.46 -2.59
CA ILE A 138 -15.28 -3.88 -1.19
C ILE A 138 -16.07 -5.19 -1.01
N GLU A 139 -17.23 -5.32 -1.65
CA GLU A 139 -18.03 -6.56 -1.59
C GLU A 139 -17.27 -7.73 -2.22
N ARG A 140 -16.61 -7.52 -3.35
CA ARG A 140 -15.72 -8.50 -3.96
C ARG A 140 -14.61 -8.94 -3.00
N ILE A 141 -13.92 -8.00 -2.34
CA ILE A 141 -12.87 -8.33 -1.36
C ILE A 141 -13.46 -9.11 -0.19
N ARG A 142 -14.59 -8.70 0.36
CA ARG A 142 -15.29 -9.40 1.46
C ARG A 142 -15.69 -10.83 1.08
N SER A 143 -16.01 -11.08 -0.18
CA SER A 143 -16.47 -12.40 -0.62
C SER A 143 -15.41 -13.50 -0.50
N TYR A 144 -14.13 -13.16 -0.45
CA TYR A 144 -13.05 -14.14 -0.34
C TYR A 144 -12.11 -13.91 0.86
N PHE A 145 -11.98 -12.66 1.35
CA PHE A 145 -10.99 -12.35 2.38
C PHE A 145 -11.31 -13.05 3.71
N GLY A 146 -10.34 -13.79 4.24
CA GLY A 146 -10.51 -14.60 5.45
C GLY A 146 -11.25 -15.92 5.23
N GLN A 147 -11.61 -16.26 3.98
CA GLN A 147 -12.36 -17.48 3.64
C GLN A 147 -11.59 -18.41 2.68
N LEU A 148 -10.40 -18.03 2.27
CA LEU A 148 -9.60 -18.81 1.34
C LEU A 148 -9.13 -20.12 2.00
N PRO A 149 -9.26 -21.27 1.32
CA PRO A 149 -8.79 -22.55 1.84
C PRO A 149 -7.26 -22.57 1.95
N ALA A 150 -6.74 -23.39 2.84
CA ALA A 150 -5.30 -23.65 2.91
C ALA A 150 -4.80 -24.27 1.60
N VAL A 151 -3.58 -23.95 1.21
CA VAL A 151 -2.88 -24.49 0.04
C VAL A 151 -1.70 -25.35 0.50
N SER A 152 -1.27 -26.27 -0.34
CA SER A 152 -0.18 -27.20 -0.05
C SER A 152 1.07 -26.96 -0.93
N THR A 153 0.87 -26.28 -2.04
CA THR A 153 1.94 -26.04 -3.04
C THR A 153 1.91 -24.60 -3.52
N TRP A 154 3.05 -24.14 -4.09
CA TRP A 154 3.14 -22.82 -4.71
C TRP A 154 2.25 -22.68 -5.95
N GLN A 155 1.98 -23.77 -6.66
CA GLN A 155 1.07 -23.79 -7.80
C GLN A 155 -0.38 -23.56 -7.33
N GLU A 156 -0.79 -24.20 -6.23
CA GLU A 156 -2.11 -23.95 -5.63
C GLU A 156 -2.22 -22.50 -5.11
N ALA A 157 -1.18 -21.97 -4.48
CA ALA A 157 -1.11 -20.57 -4.06
C ALA A 157 -1.26 -19.61 -5.26
N ALA A 158 -0.56 -19.89 -6.38
CA ALA A 158 -0.67 -19.10 -7.61
C ALA A 158 -2.08 -19.18 -8.22
N ALA A 159 -2.68 -20.36 -8.25
CA ALA A 159 -4.06 -20.53 -8.71
C ALA A 159 -5.06 -19.77 -7.81
N GLN A 160 -4.84 -19.77 -6.50
CA GLN A 160 -5.69 -19.06 -5.55
C GLN A 160 -5.60 -17.54 -5.70
N VAL A 161 -4.39 -16.95 -5.80
CA VAL A 161 -4.26 -15.50 -6.04
C VAL A 161 -4.81 -15.11 -7.41
N ARG A 162 -4.65 -15.96 -8.43
CA ARG A 162 -5.28 -15.76 -9.75
C ARG A 162 -6.80 -15.71 -9.64
N SER A 163 -7.42 -16.63 -8.92
CA SER A 163 -8.88 -16.70 -8.81
C SER A 163 -9.51 -15.45 -8.21
N THR A 164 -8.78 -14.75 -7.33
CA THR A 164 -9.26 -13.54 -6.64
C THR A 164 -8.83 -12.23 -7.30
N ASN A 165 -7.81 -12.26 -8.18
CA ASN A 165 -7.21 -11.04 -8.75
C ASN A 165 -7.20 -10.99 -10.28
N ALA A 166 -7.64 -12.03 -11.00
CA ALA A 166 -7.57 -12.05 -12.47
C ALA A 166 -8.31 -10.89 -13.15
N ILE A 167 -9.37 -10.38 -12.53
CA ILE A 167 -10.12 -9.23 -13.01
C ILE A 167 -9.24 -7.95 -13.05
N ALA A 168 -8.24 -7.86 -12.18
CA ALA A 168 -7.36 -6.70 -12.08
C ALA A 168 -6.11 -6.82 -12.99
N PHE A 169 -5.78 -8.02 -13.48
CA PHE A 169 -4.53 -8.32 -14.20
C PHE A 169 -4.80 -9.21 -15.42
N ALA A 170 -5.50 -8.67 -16.41
CA ALA A 170 -6.00 -9.43 -17.56
C ALA A 170 -4.89 -10.03 -18.45
N ASP A 171 -3.68 -9.48 -18.41
CA ASP A 171 -2.52 -9.87 -19.21
C ASP A 171 -1.49 -10.72 -18.44
N TYR A 172 -1.76 -11.04 -17.16
CA TYR A 172 -0.84 -11.86 -16.36
C TYR A 172 -0.78 -13.31 -16.87
N ARG A 173 0.44 -13.84 -16.91
CA ARG A 173 0.78 -15.22 -17.25
C ARG A 173 1.05 -16.04 -15.99
N GLU A 174 1.29 -17.34 -16.13
CA GLU A 174 1.51 -18.23 -14.99
C GLU A 174 2.68 -17.81 -14.10
N ASP A 175 3.79 -17.36 -14.70
CA ASP A 175 4.97 -16.90 -13.95
C ASP A 175 4.69 -15.62 -13.16
N ASP A 176 3.82 -14.74 -13.68
CA ASP A 176 3.38 -13.53 -12.97
C ASP A 176 2.56 -13.91 -11.76
N TRP A 177 1.63 -14.88 -11.91
CA TRP A 177 0.83 -15.38 -10.79
C TRP A 177 1.66 -16.10 -9.74
N LEU A 178 2.70 -16.83 -10.15
CA LEU A 178 3.62 -17.45 -9.19
C LEU A 178 4.41 -16.39 -8.41
N THR A 179 4.87 -15.33 -9.10
CA THR A 179 5.54 -14.18 -8.47
C THR A 179 4.59 -13.46 -7.50
N PHE A 180 3.34 -13.22 -7.92
CA PHE A 180 2.31 -12.62 -7.07
C PHE A 180 2.05 -13.47 -5.82
N ALA A 181 1.96 -14.80 -5.98
CA ALA A 181 1.79 -15.71 -4.85
C ALA A 181 2.97 -15.63 -3.88
N ARG A 182 4.22 -15.60 -4.37
CA ARG A 182 5.42 -15.47 -3.52
C ARG A 182 5.46 -14.16 -2.73
N ASN A 183 4.82 -13.11 -3.20
CA ASN A 183 4.67 -11.85 -2.48
C ASN A 183 3.46 -11.84 -1.52
N THR A 184 2.55 -12.81 -1.63
CA THR A 184 1.34 -12.89 -0.80
C THR A 184 1.44 -13.94 0.32
N TYR A 185 2.18 -15.01 0.05
CA TYR A 185 2.38 -16.14 0.95
C TYR A 185 3.82 -16.15 1.49
N ARG A 186 4.01 -16.85 2.58
CA ARG A 186 5.33 -17.23 3.12
C ARG A 186 5.38 -18.72 3.36
N GLU A 187 6.54 -19.30 3.37
CA GLU A 187 6.71 -20.69 3.78
C GLU A 187 6.60 -20.81 5.31
N ASN A 188 5.85 -21.80 5.75
CA ASN A 188 5.87 -22.20 7.15
C ASN A 188 7.10 -23.07 7.46
N ALA A 189 7.27 -23.54 8.70
CA ALA A 189 8.42 -24.33 9.16
C ALA A 189 8.64 -25.65 8.41
N VAL A 190 7.63 -26.13 7.66
CA VAL A 190 7.70 -27.37 6.87
C VAL A 190 7.67 -27.10 5.35
N GLY A 191 7.90 -25.85 4.93
CA GLY A 191 8.03 -25.47 3.53
C GLY A 191 6.68 -25.30 2.78
N VAL A 192 5.56 -25.30 3.49
CA VAL A 192 4.21 -25.14 2.89
C VAL A 192 3.85 -23.65 2.83
N PRO A 193 3.31 -23.15 1.69
CA PRO A 193 2.86 -21.77 1.59
C PRO A 193 1.66 -21.51 2.52
N VAL A 194 1.75 -20.42 3.29
CA VAL A 194 0.67 -19.89 4.14
C VAL A 194 0.51 -18.41 3.88
N LEU A 195 -0.71 -17.88 3.96
CA LEU A 195 -0.95 -16.44 3.79
C LEU A 195 -0.08 -15.63 4.76
N ALA A 196 0.59 -14.61 4.24
CA ALA A 196 1.48 -13.76 5.03
C ALA A 196 0.71 -12.64 5.75
N HIS A 197 -0.50 -12.94 6.23
CA HIS A 197 -1.29 -12.01 7.04
C HIS A 197 -2.15 -12.76 8.07
N ASP A 198 -2.51 -12.06 9.15
CA ASP A 198 -3.40 -12.57 10.18
C ASP A 198 -4.84 -12.70 9.65
N PRO A 199 -5.46 -13.87 9.73
CA PRO A 199 -6.87 -14.06 9.35
C PRO A 199 -7.84 -13.14 10.11
N ALA A 200 -7.48 -12.72 11.33
CA ALA A 200 -8.31 -11.82 12.15
C ALA A 200 -8.51 -10.43 11.53
N ILE A 201 -7.68 -10.05 10.57
CA ILE A 201 -7.85 -8.80 9.78
C ILE A 201 -9.20 -8.77 9.05
N ALA A 202 -9.78 -9.92 8.71
CA ALA A 202 -11.11 -9.99 8.11
C ALA A 202 -12.19 -9.28 8.94
N GLN A 203 -11.98 -9.14 10.25
CA GLN A 203 -12.91 -8.42 11.12
C GLN A 203 -12.95 -6.92 10.82
N SER A 204 -11.86 -6.32 10.32
CA SER A 204 -11.80 -4.91 9.92
C SER A 204 -12.67 -4.56 8.72
N LEU A 205 -13.06 -5.56 7.92
CA LEU A 205 -13.96 -5.40 6.78
C LEU A 205 -15.45 -5.43 7.15
N ARG A 206 -15.77 -5.68 8.42
CA ARG A 206 -17.17 -5.66 8.88
C ARG A 206 -17.70 -4.23 8.80
N PRO A 207 -18.97 -4.01 8.42
CA PRO A 207 -19.56 -2.69 8.43
C PRO A 207 -19.45 -2.07 9.82
N THR A 208 -18.90 -0.86 9.89
CA THR A 208 -18.84 -0.07 11.13
C THR A 208 -19.97 0.95 11.15
N SER A 209 -20.39 1.35 12.33
CA SER A 209 -21.46 2.33 12.50
C SER A 209 -21.07 3.77 12.12
N ALA A 210 -19.77 4.04 12.00
CA ALA A 210 -19.25 5.36 11.62
C ALA A 210 -18.06 5.18 10.65
N PRO A 211 -18.29 5.34 9.33
CA PRO A 211 -17.21 5.36 8.36
C PRO A 211 -16.32 6.60 8.60
N VAL A 212 -15.01 6.44 8.35
CA VAL A 212 -14.07 7.58 8.38
C VAL A 212 -14.41 8.51 7.22
N ASP A 213 -14.54 9.80 7.51
CA ASP A 213 -14.72 10.82 6.46
C ASP A 213 -13.38 11.10 5.76
N LEU A 214 -13.16 10.40 4.65
CA LEU A 214 -11.95 10.56 3.88
C LEU A 214 -11.96 11.84 3.01
N TRP A 215 -13.12 12.46 2.73
CA TRP A 215 -13.13 13.78 2.07
C TRP A 215 -12.53 14.86 2.95
N SER A 216 -12.86 14.89 4.25
CA SER A 216 -12.25 15.82 5.18
C SER A 216 -10.74 15.62 5.28
N ALA A 217 -10.26 14.37 5.28
CA ALA A 217 -8.83 14.08 5.26
C ALA A 217 -8.16 14.53 3.96
N PHE A 218 -8.79 14.30 2.80
CA PHE A 218 -8.31 14.72 1.50
C PHE A 218 -8.21 16.26 1.38
N ASP A 219 -9.26 16.96 1.82
CA ASP A 219 -9.32 18.43 1.78
C ASP A 219 -8.27 19.05 2.75
N ALA A 220 -7.97 18.39 3.87
CA ALA A 220 -6.95 18.82 4.83
C ALA A 220 -5.51 18.73 4.31
N MET A 221 -5.26 17.99 3.22
CA MET A 221 -3.94 17.87 2.59
C MET A 221 -3.58 19.06 1.70
N THR A 222 -4.22 20.21 1.88
CA THR A 222 -3.94 21.44 1.11
C THR A 222 -2.47 21.81 1.18
N GLY A 223 -1.86 22.08 0.02
CA GLY A 223 -0.43 22.43 -0.09
C GLY A 223 0.51 21.22 -0.15
N ILE A 224 0.04 19.99 0.05
CA ILE A 224 0.85 18.79 -0.15
C ILE A 224 0.65 18.32 -1.61
N PRO A 225 1.69 18.26 -2.44
CA PRO A 225 1.61 17.71 -3.79
C PRO A 225 1.04 16.29 -3.81
N MET A 226 0.20 15.97 -4.79
CA MET A 226 -0.43 14.65 -4.91
C MET A 226 -0.41 14.09 -6.32
N LEU A 227 -0.14 12.79 -6.41
CA LEU A 227 -0.32 11.96 -7.60
C LEU A 227 -1.33 10.84 -7.31
N VAL A 228 -2.30 10.66 -8.18
CA VAL A 228 -3.15 9.47 -8.19
C VAL A 228 -2.74 8.57 -9.35
N VAL A 229 -2.45 7.32 -9.03
CA VAL A 229 -2.29 6.24 -10.02
C VAL A 229 -3.54 5.40 -9.99
N ARG A 230 -4.29 5.30 -11.10
CA ARG A 230 -5.55 4.58 -11.17
C ARG A 230 -5.47 3.41 -12.16
N GLY A 231 -5.94 2.25 -11.76
CA GLY A 231 -6.20 1.16 -12.70
C GLY A 231 -7.39 1.48 -13.61
N ALA A 232 -7.23 1.35 -14.92
CA ALA A 232 -8.28 1.70 -15.90
C ALA A 232 -9.59 0.95 -15.67
N THR A 233 -9.52 -0.27 -15.12
CA THR A 233 -10.66 -1.13 -14.79
C THR A 233 -10.88 -1.28 -13.28
N SER A 234 -10.43 -0.31 -12.49
CA SER A 234 -10.61 -0.35 -11.03
C SER A 234 -12.08 -0.39 -10.63
N ASP A 235 -12.39 -1.30 -9.72
CA ASP A 235 -13.67 -1.45 -9.04
C ASP A 235 -13.68 -0.87 -7.62
N ILE A 236 -12.60 -0.16 -7.25
CA ILE A 236 -12.44 0.53 -5.95
C ILE A 236 -12.41 2.05 -6.11
N LEU A 237 -11.63 2.56 -7.09
CA LEU A 237 -11.56 3.98 -7.39
C LEU A 237 -12.35 4.28 -8.64
N ALA A 238 -13.61 4.70 -8.48
CA ALA A 238 -14.48 5.06 -9.58
C ALA A 238 -13.97 6.32 -10.31
N PRO A 239 -14.16 6.43 -11.66
CA PRO A 239 -13.77 7.62 -12.42
C PRO A 239 -14.41 8.91 -11.88
N GLU A 240 -15.64 8.84 -11.40
CA GLU A 240 -16.40 9.96 -10.84
C GLU A 240 -15.75 10.51 -9.57
N CYS A 241 -15.17 9.62 -8.73
CA CYS A 241 -14.39 10.02 -7.57
C CYS A 241 -13.16 10.83 -7.99
N VAL A 242 -12.44 10.40 -9.03
CA VAL A 242 -11.28 11.13 -9.58
C VAL A 242 -11.67 12.49 -10.14
N VAL A 243 -12.81 12.58 -10.80
CA VAL A 243 -13.35 13.87 -11.29
C VAL A 243 -13.60 14.83 -10.13
N GLU A 244 -14.22 14.35 -9.04
CA GLU A 244 -14.47 15.18 -7.86
C GLU A 244 -13.17 15.54 -7.12
N MET A 245 -12.20 14.62 -7.04
CA MET A 245 -10.86 14.90 -6.49
C MET A 245 -10.18 16.04 -7.26
N ARG A 246 -10.20 15.99 -8.60
CA ARG A 246 -9.65 17.07 -9.46
C ARG A 246 -10.41 18.39 -9.31
N ARG A 247 -11.72 18.33 -9.13
CA ARG A 247 -12.54 19.55 -8.90
C ARG A 247 -12.13 20.25 -7.61
N ARG A 248 -11.83 19.49 -6.55
CA ARG A 248 -11.37 20.01 -5.23
C ARG A 248 -9.88 20.40 -5.25
N ARG A 249 -9.09 19.66 -6.01
CA ARG A 249 -7.64 19.84 -6.13
C ARG A 249 -7.26 19.97 -7.61
N PRO A 250 -7.34 21.17 -8.20
CA PRO A 250 -6.96 21.40 -9.63
C PRO A 250 -5.48 21.08 -9.91
N ASP A 251 -4.63 21.11 -8.91
CA ASP A 251 -3.20 20.74 -8.93
C ASP A 251 -2.96 19.21 -8.94
N LEU A 252 -4.01 18.41 -8.74
CA LEU A 252 -3.90 16.95 -8.67
C LEU A 252 -3.45 16.34 -10.00
N THR A 253 -2.30 15.68 -9.99
CA THR A 253 -1.86 14.84 -11.11
C THR A 253 -2.53 13.48 -11.05
N VAL A 254 -3.02 12.98 -12.19
CA VAL A 254 -3.63 11.65 -12.29
C VAL A 254 -3.08 10.91 -13.49
N VAL A 255 -2.68 9.67 -13.26
CA VAL A 255 -2.23 8.72 -14.29
C VAL A 255 -3.10 7.49 -14.28
N GLU A 256 -3.55 7.06 -15.45
CA GLU A 256 -4.33 5.84 -15.60
C GLU A 256 -3.46 4.71 -16.20
N VAL A 257 -3.51 3.53 -15.58
CA VAL A 257 -2.76 2.34 -15.99
C VAL A 257 -3.70 1.39 -16.74
N ARG A 258 -3.47 1.24 -18.05
CA ARG A 258 -4.26 0.34 -18.90
C ARG A 258 -4.08 -1.11 -18.47
N ASN A 259 -5.12 -1.93 -18.68
CA ASN A 259 -5.15 -3.37 -18.35
C ASN A 259 -4.88 -3.67 -16.87
N ARG A 260 -5.13 -2.70 -15.98
CA ARG A 260 -5.07 -2.87 -14.52
C ARG A 260 -6.40 -2.49 -13.88
N GLY A 261 -6.81 -3.35 -12.95
CA GLY A 261 -7.87 -3.05 -12.00
C GLY A 261 -7.28 -2.65 -10.64
N HIS A 262 -7.95 -3.02 -9.56
CA HIS A 262 -7.50 -2.73 -8.20
C HIS A 262 -6.50 -3.78 -7.68
N ALA A 263 -5.22 -3.40 -7.54
CA ALA A 263 -4.59 -2.14 -7.83
C ALA A 263 -3.38 -2.35 -8.75
N PRO A 264 -2.93 -1.34 -9.53
CA PRO A 264 -1.63 -1.39 -10.22
C PRO A 264 -0.51 -1.80 -9.27
N MET A 265 0.44 -2.59 -9.77
CA MET A 265 1.58 -3.07 -8.96
C MET A 265 2.71 -2.04 -8.85
N LEU A 266 2.57 -0.91 -9.55
CA LEU A 266 3.56 0.18 -9.64
C LEU A 266 4.90 -0.26 -10.27
N ASP A 267 4.90 -1.38 -10.99
CA ASP A 267 6.00 -1.84 -11.83
C ASP A 267 5.71 -1.60 -13.33
N GLU A 268 4.50 -1.12 -13.65
CA GLU A 268 4.14 -0.71 -14.99
C GLU A 268 4.91 0.56 -15.38
N THR A 269 5.43 0.59 -16.61
CA THR A 269 6.28 1.68 -17.12
C THR A 269 5.63 3.06 -16.94
N VAL A 270 4.31 3.16 -17.20
CA VAL A 270 3.57 4.42 -17.06
C VAL A 270 3.46 4.86 -15.58
N ALA A 271 3.25 3.92 -14.67
CA ALA A 271 3.15 4.21 -13.24
C ALA A 271 4.52 4.61 -12.67
N THR A 272 5.57 3.83 -12.95
CA THR A 272 6.93 4.12 -12.47
C THR A 272 7.46 5.45 -13.02
N ALA A 273 7.22 5.76 -14.29
CA ALA A 273 7.63 7.04 -14.89
C ALA A 273 6.90 8.22 -14.24
N ALA A 274 5.60 8.10 -14.00
CA ALA A 274 4.81 9.15 -13.35
C ALA A 274 5.25 9.37 -11.88
N ILE A 275 5.52 8.29 -11.13
CA ILE A 275 6.01 8.38 -9.75
C ILE A 275 7.39 9.04 -9.71
N ARG A 276 8.31 8.65 -10.61
CA ARG A 276 9.64 9.27 -10.69
C ARG A 276 9.54 10.76 -10.97
N LEU A 277 8.78 11.16 -11.99
CA LEU A 277 8.58 12.56 -12.33
C LEU A 277 7.95 13.36 -11.17
N PHE A 278 6.99 12.77 -10.49
CA PHE A 278 6.37 13.37 -9.30
C PHE A 278 7.39 13.60 -8.18
N LEU A 279 8.20 12.58 -7.85
CA LEU A 279 9.24 12.69 -6.82
C LEU A 279 10.33 13.72 -7.19
N GLU A 280 10.75 13.76 -8.45
CA GLU A 280 11.70 14.77 -8.94
C GLU A 280 11.14 16.20 -8.83
N GLY A 281 9.83 16.39 -8.96
CA GLY A 281 9.17 17.67 -8.74
C GLY A 281 9.16 18.11 -7.27
N LEU A 282 9.22 17.18 -6.31
CA LEU A 282 9.29 17.49 -4.87
C LEU A 282 10.69 18.00 -4.44
N ASP A 283 11.74 17.64 -5.18
CA ASP A 283 13.12 18.00 -4.87
C ASP A 283 13.45 19.48 -5.29
N ALA A 284 12.59 20.08 -6.11
CA ALA A 284 12.80 21.41 -6.68
C ALA A 284 12.31 22.57 -5.79
N GLU A 285 11.66 22.26 -4.66
CA GLU A 285 11.19 23.23 -3.66
C GLU A 285 12.03 23.15 -2.37
#